data_761ce680c0e5472fbbf0bfa472d1c87a
#
_entry.id   761ce680c0e5472fbbf0bfa472d1c87a
#
_cell.length_a   1.000
_cell.length_b   1.000
_cell.length_c   1.000
_cell.angle_alpha   90.00
_cell.angle_beta   90.00
_cell.angle_gamma   90.00
#
_symmetry.space_group_name_H-M   'P 1'
#
loop_
_entity.id
_entity.type
_entity.pdbx_description
1 polymer ?
#
loop_
_entity_poly.entity_id
_entity_poly.type
_entity_poly.pdbx_seq_one_letter_code
_entity_poly.pdbx_strand_id
1 'polypeptide(L)'
;MNDGAKTADGHGLYPEIMPYRSGRLKVSDLHEIYYEECGNPRGKPAVLLHGGPGGGINPLMRRYHDPERYRIVLFDQRGCGRSTPHACLEENTTWDLVADIERLREHLGIERWQVFGGSWGSTLGLAYAETHRERVSGLILRGIFTLRRSELEWFYQDGCSWLFPDAFADYLSVIPEAERGDMIAAYHRRLTGSDRAAQIEAARAWSIWEGTTISLLPDLPRVRHFAEEGYALAFARIESHYFVNRGFFRADDQLLQDAHRLRAIPGVIVHGRYDVVTPVKIAFDLARAWPEAKLRVVADAGHAVSEPGIVRELVAATRGFVGQP
;
A
#
# COMPACT_ATOMS: atom_id res chain seq x y z
N MET A 1 9.62 -33.80 6.23
CA MET A 1 8.19 -33.95 6.58
C MET A 1 7.45 -32.86 5.85
N ASN A 2 6.61 -33.24 4.89
CA ASN A 2 5.86 -32.35 4.03
C ASN A 2 4.75 -31.70 4.87
N ASP A 3 4.97 -30.50 5.34
CA ASP A 3 3.95 -29.70 6.03
C ASP A 3 3.01 -29.12 4.94
N GLY A 4 2.06 -29.96 4.53
CA GLY A 4 1.04 -29.63 3.54
C GLY A 4 0.01 -28.66 4.10
N ALA A 5 0.41 -27.42 4.35
CA ALA A 5 -0.56 -26.34 4.56
C ALA A 5 -1.43 -26.25 3.31
N LYS A 6 -2.71 -26.55 3.45
CA LYS A 6 -3.72 -26.53 2.36
C LYS A 6 -3.83 -25.12 1.80
N THR A 7 -3.16 -24.87 0.67
CA THR A 7 -3.45 -23.71 -0.17
C THR A 7 -4.73 -23.99 -0.94
N ALA A 8 -5.71 -23.08 -0.89
CA ALA A 8 -7.08 -23.36 -1.33
C ALA A 8 -7.31 -23.21 -2.84
N ASP A 9 -6.36 -22.61 -3.56
CA ASP A 9 -6.47 -22.39 -5.00
C ASP A 9 -5.12 -22.57 -5.69
N GLY A 10 -5.14 -22.72 -7.02
CA GLY A 10 -3.95 -22.93 -7.85
C GLY A 10 -2.94 -21.78 -7.82
N HIS A 11 -3.20 -20.71 -7.08
CA HIS A 11 -2.36 -19.52 -6.94
C HIS A 11 -1.54 -19.48 -5.64
N GLY A 12 -1.75 -20.43 -4.71
CA GLY A 12 -0.93 -20.54 -3.50
C GLY A 12 -1.36 -19.68 -2.30
N LEU A 13 -2.48 -18.98 -2.37
CA LEU A 13 -3.07 -18.24 -1.23
C LEU A 13 -3.67 -19.23 -0.20
N TYR A 14 -3.71 -18.81 1.05
CA TYR A 14 -4.45 -19.53 2.08
C TYR A 14 -5.97 -19.44 1.85
N PRO A 15 -6.78 -20.34 2.45
CA PRO A 15 -8.24 -20.31 2.36
C PRO A 15 -8.82 -18.94 2.77
N GLU A 16 -10.00 -18.64 2.27
CA GLU A 16 -10.75 -17.48 2.72
C GLU A 16 -11.13 -17.62 4.19
N ILE A 17 -10.95 -16.56 4.94
CA ILE A 17 -11.30 -16.47 6.35
C ILE A 17 -12.07 -15.20 6.65
N MET A 18 -12.96 -15.28 7.63
CA MET A 18 -13.65 -14.12 8.17
C MET A 18 -12.91 -13.60 9.42
N PRO A 19 -13.01 -12.31 9.72
CA PRO A 19 -12.50 -11.79 10.97
C PRO A 19 -13.25 -12.40 12.15
N TYR A 20 -12.52 -12.82 13.18
CA TYR A 20 -13.12 -13.24 14.45
C TYR A 20 -13.46 -12.02 15.33
N ARG A 21 -12.85 -10.87 15.06
CA ARG A 21 -13.11 -9.60 15.72
C ARG A 21 -12.96 -8.46 14.73
N SER A 22 -13.81 -7.47 14.83
CA SER A 22 -13.65 -6.18 14.17
C SER A 22 -14.07 -5.07 15.14
N GLY A 23 -13.56 -3.88 14.90
CA GLY A 23 -13.85 -2.75 15.76
C GLY A 23 -13.48 -1.42 15.12
N ARG A 24 -13.72 -0.37 15.90
CA ARG A 24 -13.32 0.99 15.58
C ARG A 24 -12.44 1.52 16.70
N LEU A 25 -11.44 2.30 16.35
CA LEU A 25 -10.51 2.93 17.28
C LEU A 25 -10.47 4.43 17.00
N LYS A 26 -10.84 5.24 17.99
CA LYS A 26 -10.65 6.68 17.94
C LYS A 26 -9.16 6.97 18.03
N VAL A 27 -8.59 7.59 16.98
CA VAL A 27 -7.17 7.89 16.88
C VAL A 27 -6.87 9.38 16.99
N SER A 28 -7.89 10.24 16.84
CA SER A 28 -7.85 11.66 17.16
C SER A 28 -9.26 12.15 17.50
N ASP A 29 -9.45 13.45 17.74
CA ASP A 29 -10.81 13.99 17.92
C ASP A 29 -11.64 13.96 16.65
N LEU A 30 -10.98 13.95 15.49
CA LEU A 30 -11.62 13.93 14.18
C LEU A 30 -11.74 12.51 13.63
N HIS A 31 -10.71 11.64 13.81
CA HIS A 31 -10.60 10.36 13.11
C HIS A 31 -10.89 9.14 13.98
N GLU A 32 -11.65 8.20 13.39
CA GLU A 32 -11.86 6.85 13.89
C GLU A 32 -11.52 5.84 12.81
N ILE A 33 -10.54 4.97 13.07
CA ILE A 33 -10.12 3.92 12.14
C ILE A 33 -10.89 2.63 12.37
N TYR A 34 -11.24 1.92 11.29
CA TYR A 34 -11.79 0.57 11.33
C TYR A 34 -10.66 -0.46 11.28
N TYR A 35 -10.76 -1.52 12.09
CA TYR A 35 -9.81 -2.64 12.07
C TYR A 35 -10.48 -4.01 12.15
N GLU A 36 -9.74 -5.03 11.70
CA GLU A 36 -10.11 -6.44 11.77
C GLU A 36 -8.97 -7.28 12.34
N GLU A 37 -9.35 -8.33 13.10
CA GLU A 37 -8.45 -9.39 13.52
C GLU A 37 -8.92 -10.72 12.95
N CYS A 38 -8.01 -11.44 12.26
CA CYS A 38 -8.28 -12.69 11.58
C CYS A 38 -7.27 -13.78 11.99
N GLY A 39 -7.59 -15.04 11.69
CA GLY A 39 -6.70 -16.17 11.93
C GLY A 39 -6.67 -16.60 13.40
N ASN A 40 -5.49 -16.95 13.91
CA ASN A 40 -5.30 -17.46 15.27
C ASN A 40 -5.08 -16.32 16.27
N PRO A 41 -5.97 -16.09 17.26
CA PRO A 41 -5.81 -15.04 18.27
C PRO A 41 -4.52 -15.15 19.11
N ARG A 42 -3.92 -16.35 19.18
CA ARG A 42 -2.67 -16.64 19.91
C ARG A 42 -1.48 -16.85 18.97
N GLY A 43 -1.68 -16.63 17.67
CA GLY A 43 -0.64 -16.74 16.66
C GLY A 43 0.34 -15.56 16.68
N LYS A 44 1.38 -15.66 15.84
CA LYS A 44 2.35 -14.57 15.65
C LYS A 44 1.62 -13.33 15.11
N PRO A 45 1.74 -12.17 15.78
CA PRO A 45 1.07 -10.96 15.31
C PRO A 45 1.66 -10.45 13.99
N ALA A 46 0.78 -10.08 13.05
CA ALA A 46 1.14 -9.41 11.81
C ALA A 46 0.16 -8.27 11.52
N VAL A 47 0.67 -7.09 11.15
CA VAL A 47 -0.14 -5.98 10.66
C VAL A 47 0.04 -5.82 9.16
N LEU A 48 -1.08 -5.65 8.45
CA LEU A 48 -1.10 -5.46 7.00
C LEU A 48 -1.48 -4.02 6.66
N LEU A 49 -0.59 -3.37 5.90
CA LEU A 49 -0.71 -1.98 5.48
C LEU A 49 -1.13 -1.95 4.00
N HIS A 50 -2.34 -1.45 3.73
CA HIS A 50 -2.84 -1.32 2.36
C HIS A 50 -2.16 -0.20 1.58
N GLY A 51 -2.27 -0.25 0.26
CA GLY A 51 -1.72 0.72 -0.68
C GLY A 51 -2.62 1.95 -0.92
N GLY A 52 -2.27 2.68 -1.93
CA GLY A 52 -2.79 3.98 -2.32
C GLY A 52 -1.71 5.06 -2.08
N PRO A 53 -1.85 5.94 -1.07
CA PRO A 53 -2.73 5.91 0.12
C PRO A 53 -4.23 6.00 -0.21
N GLY A 54 -5.07 5.46 0.66
CA GLY A 54 -6.53 5.57 0.47
C GLY A 54 -7.22 4.35 -0.15
N GLY A 55 -6.49 3.25 -0.45
CA GLY A 55 -7.05 2.06 -1.08
C GLY A 55 -7.97 1.22 -0.18
N GLY A 56 -7.79 1.28 1.14
CA GLY A 56 -8.54 0.46 2.09
C GLY A 56 -8.16 -1.02 2.09
N ILE A 57 -8.65 -1.75 3.10
CA ILE A 57 -8.44 -3.20 3.19
C ILE A 57 -9.49 -3.96 2.39
N ASN A 58 -9.12 -5.18 1.95
CA ASN A 58 -10.01 -6.09 1.25
C ASN A 58 -9.82 -7.55 1.73
N PRO A 59 -10.79 -8.45 1.48
CA PRO A 59 -10.72 -9.85 1.93
C PRO A 59 -9.51 -10.63 1.44
N LEU A 60 -8.96 -10.32 0.26
CA LEU A 60 -7.78 -10.98 -0.28
C LEU A 60 -6.56 -10.81 0.63
N MET A 61 -6.43 -9.66 1.28
CA MET A 61 -5.29 -9.37 2.16
C MET A 61 -5.19 -10.36 3.34
N ARG A 62 -6.29 -10.93 3.80
CA ARG A 62 -6.33 -11.93 4.89
C ARG A 62 -5.64 -13.25 4.53
N ARG A 63 -5.37 -13.50 3.23
CA ARG A 63 -4.98 -14.80 2.68
C ARG A 63 -3.48 -14.96 2.42
N TYR A 64 -2.65 -13.96 2.75
CA TYR A 64 -1.20 -14.04 2.58
C TYR A 64 -0.47 -14.66 3.76
N HIS A 65 -1.15 -14.80 4.90
CA HIS A 65 -0.61 -15.39 6.13
C HIS A 65 -1.36 -16.67 6.50
N ASP A 66 -0.63 -17.64 7.05
CA ASP A 66 -1.22 -18.88 7.57
C ASP A 66 -2.18 -18.56 8.72
N PRO A 67 -3.50 -18.78 8.55
CA PRO A 67 -4.47 -18.44 9.59
C PRO A 67 -4.37 -19.29 10.84
N GLU A 68 -3.69 -20.45 10.82
CA GLU A 68 -3.46 -21.26 12.01
C GLU A 68 -2.26 -20.73 12.83
N ARG A 69 -1.35 -20.02 12.20
CA ARG A 69 -0.08 -19.58 12.77
C ARG A 69 -0.03 -18.10 13.11
N TYR A 70 -0.84 -17.28 12.43
CA TYR A 70 -0.80 -15.82 12.55
C TYR A 70 -2.06 -15.23 13.17
N ARG A 71 -1.87 -14.23 14.03
CA ARG A 71 -2.87 -13.23 14.40
C ARG A 71 -2.76 -12.09 13.39
N ILE A 72 -3.67 -12.03 12.44
CA ILE A 72 -3.62 -11.14 11.28
C ILE A 72 -4.44 -9.90 11.58
N VAL A 73 -3.81 -8.74 11.62
CA VAL A 73 -4.45 -7.45 11.87
C VAL A 73 -4.46 -6.64 10.58
N LEU A 74 -5.65 -6.16 10.20
CA LEU A 74 -5.84 -5.25 9.07
C LEU A 74 -6.59 -4.01 9.56
N PHE A 75 -6.33 -2.86 8.98
CA PHE A 75 -7.10 -1.64 9.27
C PHE A 75 -7.21 -0.75 8.05
N ASP A 76 -8.34 -0.05 7.93
CA ASP A 76 -8.50 1.02 6.97
C ASP A 76 -7.80 2.27 7.54
N GLN A 77 -6.84 2.83 6.79
CA GLN A 77 -6.15 4.06 7.17
C GLN A 77 -7.13 5.24 7.17
N ARG A 78 -6.70 6.40 7.69
CA ARG A 78 -7.58 7.58 7.78
C ARG A 78 -8.20 7.94 6.44
N GLY A 79 -9.47 8.27 6.44
CA GLY A 79 -10.19 8.78 5.28
C GLY A 79 -10.67 7.74 4.27
N CYS A 80 -10.32 6.45 4.40
CA CYS A 80 -10.66 5.43 3.41
C CYS A 80 -11.42 4.24 3.99
N GLY A 81 -11.96 3.42 3.11
CA GLY A 81 -12.68 2.21 3.47
C GLY A 81 -13.83 2.50 4.43
N ARG A 82 -13.79 1.87 5.61
CA ARG A 82 -14.77 2.01 6.70
C ARG A 82 -14.34 3.00 7.78
N SER A 83 -13.14 3.58 7.67
CA SER A 83 -12.67 4.63 8.56
C SER A 83 -13.37 5.96 8.31
N THR A 84 -13.52 6.78 9.34
CA THR A 84 -14.25 8.05 9.27
C THR A 84 -13.43 9.22 9.81
N PRO A 85 -13.64 10.45 9.27
CA PRO A 85 -14.52 10.85 8.17
C PRO A 85 -13.99 10.39 6.81
N HIS A 86 -14.90 10.01 5.89
CA HIS A 86 -14.53 9.52 4.55
C HIS A 86 -13.92 10.64 3.69
N ALA A 87 -12.84 10.33 2.97
CA ALA A 87 -12.08 11.23 2.10
C ALA A 87 -11.55 12.50 2.81
N CYS A 88 -11.40 12.46 4.15
CA CYS A 88 -10.89 13.56 4.94
C CYS A 88 -9.37 13.68 4.80
N LEU A 89 -8.89 14.92 4.60
CA LEU A 89 -7.46 15.25 4.44
C LEU A 89 -6.87 15.93 5.68
N GLU A 90 -7.72 16.48 6.56
CA GLU A 90 -7.31 17.11 7.81
C GLU A 90 -6.74 16.04 8.75
N GLU A 91 -5.68 16.35 9.49
CA GLU A 91 -4.98 15.40 10.37
C GLU A 91 -4.66 14.06 9.65
N ASN A 92 -4.28 14.10 8.37
CA ASN A 92 -4.03 12.91 7.56
C ASN A 92 -2.67 13.02 6.88
N THR A 93 -1.63 12.73 7.66
CA THR A 93 -0.22 12.75 7.25
C THR A 93 0.41 11.37 7.48
N THR A 94 1.58 11.11 6.88
CA THR A 94 2.35 9.88 7.14
C THR A 94 2.59 9.66 8.63
N TRP A 95 2.87 10.74 9.38
CA TRP A 95 3.19 10.66 10.80
C TRP A 95 1.97 10.42 11.68
N ASP A 96 0.81 10.91 11.26
CA ASP A 96 -0.46 10.52 11.88
C ASP A 96 -0.73 9.03 11.71
N LEU A 97 -0.49 8.48 10.50
CA LEU A 97 -0.66 7.04 10.25
C LEU A 97 0.36 6.19 11.02
N VAL A 98 1.61 6.64 11.14
CA VAL A 98 2.62 5.98 11.98
C VAL A 98 2.16 5.94 13.44
N ALA A 99 1.63 7.04 13.96
CA ALA A 99 1.07 7.09 15.31
C ALA A 99 -0.18 6.20 15.46
N ASP A 100 -1.02 6.12 14.44
CA ASP A 100 -2.22 5.26 14.46
C ASP A 100 -1.86 3.77 14.50
N ILE A 101 -0.79 3.36 13.80
CA ILE A 101 -0.26 1.99 13.87
C ILE A 101 0.15 1.67 15.32
N GLU A 102 0.84 2.57 16.03
CA GLU A 102 1.19 2.37 17.43
C GLU A 102 -0.04 2.33 18.34
N ARG A 103 -1.00 3.25 18.17
CA ARG A 103 -2.26 3.24 18.93
C ARG A 103 -3.02 1.92 18.75
N LEU A 104 -3.08 1.40 17.49
CA LEU A 104 -3.73 0.13 17.21
C LEU A 104 -2.97 -1.04 17.86
N ARG A 105 -1.64 -1.06 17.79
CA ARG A 105 -0.80 -2.05 18.44
C ARG A 105 -1.05 -2.12 19.95
N GLU A 106 -1.03 -0.96 20.61
CA GLU A 106 -1.28 -0.83 22.04
C GLU A 106 -2.70 -1.24 22.42
N HIS A 107 -3.71 -0.79 21.66
CA HIS A 107 -5.12 -1.15 21.85
C HIS A 107 -5.34 -2.67 21.79
N LEU A 108 -4.59 -3.36 20.94
CA LEU A 108 -4.67 -4.81 20.78
C LEU A 108 -3.76 -5.60 21.74
N GLY A 109 -2.99 -4.91 22.60
CA GLY A 109 -2.05 -5.53 23.54
C GLY A 109 -0.92 -6.30 22.87
N ILE A 110 -0.47 -5.84 21.70
CA ILE A 110 0.60 -6.47 20.93
C ILE A 110 1.92 -5.77 21.25
N GLU A 111 2.94 -6.52 21.67
CA GLU A 111 4.27 -5.96 21.97
C GLU A 111 5.06 -5.68 20.70
N ARG A 112 5.11 -6.66 19.79
CA ARG A 112 5.81 -6.61 18.51
C ARG A 112 5.00 -7.36 17.46
N TRP A 113 5.09 -6.93 16.21
CA TRP A 113 4.44 -7.61 15.09
C TRP A 113 5.29 -7.64 13.82
N GLN A 114 4.98 -8.56 12.94
CA GLN A 114 5.45 -8.52 11.57
C GLN A 114 4.68 -7.42 10.83
N VAL A 115 5.39 -6.60 10.07
CA VAL A 115 4.76 -5.61 9.19
C VAL A 115 4.77 -6.13 7.76
N PHE A 116 3.61 -6.10 7.12
CA PHE A 116 3.42 -6.49 5.73
C PHE A 116 2.78 -5.33 4.97
N GLY A 117 3.48 -4.79 3.95
CA GLY A 117 2.99 -3.65 3.21
C GLY A 117 3.34 -3.70 1.73
N GLY A 118 2.46 -3.15 0.89
CA GLY A 118 2.71 -3.07 -0.54
C GLY A 118 2.35 -1.71 -1.13
N SER A 119 3.09 -1.26 -2.16
CA SER A 119 2.89 0.06 -2.76
C SER A 119 3.04 1.15 -1.69
N TRP A 120 2.09 2.08 -1.54
CA TRP A 120 2.06 2.99 -0.39
C TRP A 120 2.22 2.26 0.96
N GLY A 121 1.66 1.06 1.11
CA GLY A 121 1.88 0.26 2.32
C GLY A 121 3.35 -0.09 2.56
N SER A 122 4.20 -0.12 1.53
CA SER A 122 5.65 -0.26 1.71
C SER A 122 6.29 1.04 2.20
N THR A 123 5.84 2.19 1.71
CA THR A 123 6.24 3.53 2.20
C THR A 123 5.93 3.67 3.68
N LEU A 124 4.68 3.40 4.06
CA LEU A 124 4.21 3.49 5.44
C LEU A 124 4.91 2.45 6.35
N GLY A 125 5.13 1.24 5.83
CA GLY A 125 5.87 0.18 6.53
C GLY A 125 7.33 0.56 6.81
N LEU A 126 8.00 1.19 5.85
CA LEU A 126 9.35 1.74 6.04
C LEU A 126 9.35 2.86 7.09
N ALA A 127 8.48 3.87 6.92
CA ALA A 127 8.39 4.99 7.86
C ALA A 127 8.11 4.53 9.29
N TYR A 128 7.21 3.54 9.46
CA TYR A 128 6.91 2.95 10.76
C TYR A 128 8.09 2.18 11.33
N ALA A 129 8.73 1.29 10.55
CA ALA A 129 9.83 0.46 11.00
C ALA A 129 11.10 1.28 11.33
N GLU A 130 11.35 2.36 10.59
CA GLU A 130 12.45 3.30 10.85
C GLU A 130 12.24 4.11 12.13
N THR A 131 10.97 4.35 12.51
CA THR A 131 10.59 5.10 13.71
C THR A 131 10.48 4.19 14.94
N HIS A 132 9.86 3.02 14.80
CA HIS A 132 9.54 2.07 15.88
C HIS A 132 10.17 0.69 15.65
N ARG A 133 11.46 0.66 15.34
CA ARG A 133 12.19 -0.59 15.01
C ARG A 133 12.04 -1.70 16.04
N GLU A 134 11.93 -1.35 17.32
CA GLU A 134 11.77 -2.28 18.44
C GLU A 134 10.39 -2.96 18.44
N ARG A 135 9.42 -2.41 17.69
CA ARG A 135 8.06 -2.95 17.55
C ARG A 135 7.90 -3.87 16.34
N VAL A 136 8.93 -3.96 15.49
CA VAL A 136 8.89 -4.74 14.25
C VAL A 136 9.69 -6.03 14.41
N SER A 137 9.03 -7.18 14.33
CA SER A 137 9.67 -8.51 14.39
C SER A 137 10.11 -9.03 13.02
N GLY A 138 9.65 -8.41 11.94
CA GLY A 138 10.00 -8.71 10.56
C GLY A 138 9.26 -7.78 9.61
N LEU A 139 9.84 -7.54 8.44
CA LEU A 139 9.29 -6.60 7.46
C LEU A 139 9.22 -7.26 6.09
N ILE A 140 7.99 -7.41 5.55
CA ILE A 140 7.74 -7.92 4.20
C ILE A 140 7.15 -6.80 3.36
N LEU A 141 7.87 -6.39 2.34
CA LEU A 141 7.47 -5.28 1.47
C LEU A 141 7.32 -5.74 0.03
N ARG A 142 6.32 -5.19 -0.68
CA ARG A 142 6.04 -5.49 -2.09
C ARG A 142 5.79 -4.21 -2.89
N GLY A 143 6.24 -4.20 -4.17
CA GLY A 143 6.01 -3.05 -5.05
C GLY A 143 6.51 -1.78 -4.39
N ILE A 144 7.82 -1.71 -4.17
CA ILE A 144 8.44 -0.67 -3.34
C ILE A 144 8.17 0.70 -3.92
N PHE A 145 7.66 1.57 -3.07
CA PHE A 145 7.41 2.97 -3.33
C PHE A 145 8.08 3.79 -2.22
N THR A 146 9.00 4.67 -2.57
CA THR A 146 9.71 5.53 -1.59
C THR A 146 9.23 6.97 -1.65
N LEU A 147 8.25 7.24 -2.53
CA LEU A 147 7.58 8.54 -2.71
C LEU A 147 8.54 9.67 -3.10
N ARG A 148 9.64 9.35 -3.78
CA ARG A 148 10.53 10.36 -4.35
C ARG A 148 9.84 11.07 -5.51
N ARG A 149 10.20 12.34 -5.71
CA ARG A 149 9.67 13.14 -6.82
C ARG A 149 9.84 12.44 -8.17
N SER A 150 10.98 11.82 -8.43
CA SER A 150 11.24 11.08 -9.66
C SER A 150 10.30 9.87 -9.88
N GLU A 151 9.78 9.26 -8.82
CA GLU A 151 8.81 8.16 -8.88
C GLU A 151 7.42 8.69 -9.24
N LEU A 152 7.04 9.84 -8.67
CA LEU A 152 5.80 10.52 -8.98
C LEU A 152 5.82 11.09 -10.41
N GLU A 153 6.91 11.70 -10.84
CA GLU A 153 7.10 12.19 -12.20
C GLU A 153 7.00 11.06 -13.23
N TRP A 154 7.65 9.92 -12.96
CA TRP A 154 7.56 8.73 -13.81
C TRP A 154 6.12 8.29 -14.04
N PHE A 155 5.31 8.25 -12.97
CA PHE A 155 3.98 7.64 -13.06
C PHE A 155 2.89 8.63 -13.50
N TYR A 156 2.94 9.88 -13.04
CA TYR A 156 1.87 10.86 -13.25
C TYR A 156 2.19 11.96 -14.26
N GLN A 157 3.44 12.11 -14.68
CA GLN A 157 3.83 13.20 -15.57
C GLN A 157 4.39 12.72 -16.91
N ASP A 158 5.52 12.02 -16.90
CA ASP A 158 6.15 11.53 -18.14
C ASP A 158 7.07 10.33 -17.83
N GLY A 159 6.72 9.19 -18.39
CA GLY A 159 7.43 7.92 -18.19
C GLY A 159 6.50 6.76 -18.44
N CYS A 160 5.62 6.42 -17.50
CA CYS A 160 4.60 5.38 -17.67
C CYS A 160 3.65 5.66 -18.84
N SER A 161 3.43 6.93 -19.18
CA SER A 161 2.75 7.43 -20.39
C SER A 161 3.25 6.81 -21.70
N TRP A 162 4.54 6.47 -21.77
CA TRP A 162 5.14 5.82 -22.95
C TRP A 162 4.71 4.37 -23.14
N LEU A 163 4.28 3.73 -22.08
CA LEU A 163 3.84 2.32 -22.08
C LEU A 163 2.32 2.22 -22.24
N PHE A 164 1.57 3.23 -21.81
CA PHE A 164 0.10 3.30 -21.85
C PHE A 164 -0.38 4.64 -22.41
N PRO A 165 -0.03 4.99 -23.67
CA PRO A 165 -0.34 6.30 -24.23
C PRO A 165 -1.84 6.56 -24.40
N ASP A 166 -2.63 5.53 -24.64
CA ASP A 166 -4.10 5.55 -24.74
C ASP A 166 -4.74 5.89 -23.40
N ALA A 167 -4.45 5.13 -22.36
CA ALA A 167 -4.97 5.39 -21.00
C ALA A 167 -4.47 6.74 -20.45
N PHE A 168 -3.24 7.13 -20.78
CA PHE A 168 -2.69 8.42 -20.38
C PHE A 168 -3.38 9.61 -21.10
N ALA A 169 -3.83 9.41 -22.35
CA ALA A 169 -4.61 10.43 -23.06
C ALA A 169 -5.95 10.70 -22.34
N ASP A 170 -6.63 9.66 -21.86
CA ASP A 170 -7.85 9.80 -21.05
C ASP A 170 -7.57 10.52 -19.73
N TYR A 171 -6.47 10.17 -19.04
CA TYR A 171 -6.01 10.84 -17.83
C TYR A 171 -5.70 12.33 -18.09
N LEU A 172 -5.04 12.67 -19.18
CA LEU A 172 -4.76 14.07 -19.57
C LEU A 172 -6.04 14.86 -19.91
N SER A 173 -7.07 14.22 -20.46
CA SER A 173 -8.25 14.90 -21.03
C SER A 173 -9.01 15.76 -20.02
N VAL A 174 -8.99 15.39 -18.74
CA VAL A 174 -9.66 16.10 -17.63
C VAL A 174 -8.92 17.40 -17.25
N ILE A 175 -7.65 17.54 -17.65
CA ILE A 175 -6.81 18.69 -17.28
C ILE A 175 -6.61 19.59 -18.51
N PRO A 176 -6.96 20.90 -18.44
CA PRO A 176 -6.64 21.87 -19.47
C PRO A 176 -5.15 21.88 -19.80
N GLU A 177 -4.82 22.05 -21.08
CA GLU A 177 -3.44 21.97 -21.57
C GLU A 177 -2.48 22.91 -20.82
N ALA A 178 -2.92 24.12 -20.52
CA ALA A 178 -2.14 25.11 -19.77
C ALA A 178 -1.77 24.68 -18.34
N GLU A 179 -2.44 23.66 -17.78
CA GLU A 179 -2.20 23.17 -16.42
C GLU A 179 -1.42 21.84 -16.37
N ARG A 180 -1.16 21.22 -17.54
CA ARG A 180 -0.53 19.89 -17.63
C ARG A 180 0.96 19.85 -17.27
N GLY A 181 1.57 20.99 -16.98
CA GLY A 181 2.96 21.07 -16.52
C GLY A 181 3.20 20.46 -15.13
N ASP A 182 2.16 20.31 -14.31
CA ASP A 182 2.19 19.59 -13.03
C ASP A 182 0.82 18.90 -12.83
N MET A 183 0.73 17.67 -13.31
CA MET A 183 -0.50 16.90 -13.31
C MET A 183 -1.02 16.63 -11.90
N ILE A 184 -0.14 16.31 -10.95
CA ILE A 184 -0.52 16.03 -9.56
C ILE A 184 -1.15 17.28 -8.94
N ALA A 185 -0.52 18.44 -9.08
CA ALA A 185 -1.08 19.70 -8.56
C ALA A 185 -2.39 20.09 -9.27
N ALA A 186 -2.50 19.86 -10.60
CA ALA A 186 -3.70 20.15 -11.36
C ALA A 186 -4.90 19.28 -10.92
N TYR A 187 -4.66 17.98 -10.69
CA TYR A 187 -5.67 17.08 -10.16
C TYR A 187 -6.04 17.42 -8.70
N HIS A 188 -5.05 17.71 -7.85
CA HIS A 188 -5.29 18.06 -6.45
C HIS A 188 -6.19 19.29 -6.32
N ARG A 189 -6.00 20.32 -7.13
CA ARG A 189 -6.89 21.51 -7.15
C ARG A 189 -8.34 21.14 -7.44
N ARG A 190 -8.60 20.23 -8.38
CA ARG A 190 -9.96 19.76 -8.71
C ARG A 190 -10.54 18.90 -7.60
N LEU A 191 -9.77 17.96 -7.11
CA LEU A 191 -10.16 17.03 -6.04
C LEU A 191 -10.48 17.73 -4.71
N THR A 192 -9.88 18.90 -4.45
CA THR A 192 -10.08 19.71 -3.25
C THR A 192 -10.93 20.96 -3.46
N GLY A 193 -11.30 21.27 -4.70
CA GLY A 193 -12.19 22.38 -5.03
C GLY A 193 -13.62 22.18 -4.53
N SER A 194 -14.49 23.16 -4.73
CA SER A 194 -15.89 23.13 -4.29
C SER A 194 -16.85 22.53 -5.32
N ASP A 195 -16.43 22.39 -6.59
CA ASP A 195 -17.26 21.79 -7.65
C ASP A 195 -17.27 20.26 -7.54
N ARG A 196 -18.40 19.72 -7.08
CA ARG A 196 -18.58 18.30 -6.89
C ARG A 196 -18.48 17.48 -8.18
N ALA A 197 -18.96 18.02 -9.31
CA ALA A 197 -18.89 17.33 -10.59
C ALA A 197 -17.42 17.20 -11.06
N ALA A 198 -16.66 18.29 -10.99
CA ALA A 198 -15.24 18.28 -11.30
C ALA A 198 -14.43 17.38 -10.35
N GLN A 199 -14.80 17.31 -9.07
CA GLN A 199 -14.19 16.35 -8.12
C GLN A 199 -14.36 14.90 -8.58
N ILE A 200 -15.59 14.51 -8.93
CA ILE A 200 -15.91 13.13 -9.33
C ILE A 200 -15.24 12.76 -10.66
N GLU A 201 -15.28 13.67 -11.65
CA GLU A 201 -14.61 13.48 -12.93
C GLU A 201 -13.09 13.27 -12.75
N ALA A 202 -12.45 14.16 -12.01
CA ALA A 202 -11.02 14.04 -11.70
C ALA A 202 -10.70 12.77 -10.92
N ALA A 203 -11.51 12.42 -9.92
CA ALA A 203 -11.31 11.21 -9.12
C ALA A 203 -11.39 9.93 -9.96
N ARG A 204 -12.36 9.84 -10.86
CA ARG A 204 -12.51 8.70 -11.77
C ARG A 204 -11.34 8.59 -12.74
N ALA A 205 -10.95 9.70 -13.39
CA ALA A 205 -9.84 9.70 -14.35
C ALA A 205 -8.52 9.29 -13.69
N TRP A 206 -8.21 9.84 -12.51
CA TRP A 206 -7.06 9.45 -11.70
C TRP A 206 -7.08 7.95 -11.36
N SER A 207 -8.17 7.47 -10.79
CA SER A 207 -8.26 6.10 -10.31
C SER A 207 -8.29 5.09 -11.47
N ILE A 208 -8.91 5.41 -12.62
CA ILE A 208 -8.89 4.55 -13.81
C ILE A 208 -7.47 4.43 -14.37
N TRP A 209 -6.69 5.53 -14.40
CA TRP A 209 -5.29 5.51 -14.78
C TRP A 209 -4.51 4.48 -13.95
N GLU A 210 -4.65 4.52 -12.64
CA GLU A 210 -4.01 3.54 -11.77
C GLU A 210 -4.55 2.13 -11.95
N GLY A 211 -5.86 1.96 -11.95
CA GLY A 211 -6.50 0.66 -12.14
C GLY A 211 -6.08 -0.05 -13.43
N THR A 212 -5.79 0.73 -14.48
CA THR A 212 -5.35 0.23 -15.79
C THR A 212 -3.89 -0.24 -15.76
N THR A 213 -3.02 0.44 -15.04
CA THR A 213 -1.56 0.23 -15.07
C THR A 213 -1.03 -0.73 -14.01
N ILE A 214 -1.80 -1.00 -12.95
CA ILE A 214 -1.38 -1.86 -11.83
C ILE A 214 -1.05 -3.29 -12.26
N SER A 215 -1.81 -3.89 -13.19
CA SER A 215 -1.62 -5.29 -13.59
C SER A 215 -0.75 -5.42 -14.83
N LEU A 216 0.09 -6.46 -14.88
CA LEU A 216 0.86 -6.79 -16.08
C LEU A 216 -0.05 -7.08 -17.29
N LEU A 217 -1.16 -7.76 -17.06
CA LEU A 217 -2.20 -8.01 -18.06
C LEU A 217 -3.48 -7.26 -17.72
N PRO A 218 -4.29 -6.87 -18.72
CA PRO A 218 -5.54 -6.12 -18.49
C PRO A 218 -6.47 -6.79 -17.46
N ASP A 219 -6.94 -6.01 -16.48
CA ASP A 219 -7.88 -6.45 -15.43
C ASP A 219 -9.08 -5.51 -15.40
N LEU A 220 -10.05 -5.73 -16.30
CA LEU A 220 -11.25 -4.91 -16.40
C LEU A 220 -12.14 -4.89 -15.14
N PRO A 221 -12.27 -5.98 -14.36
CA PRO A 221 -12.93 -5.91 -13.06
C PRO A 221 -12.28 -4.90 -12.11
N ARG A 222 -10.95 -4.85 -12.06
CA ARG A 222 -10.20 -3.87 -11.25
C ARG A 222 -10.47 -2.45 -11.72
N VAL A 223 -10.34 -2.18 -13.01
CA VAL A 223 -10.61 -0.86 -13.58
C VAL A 223 -12.01 -0.36 -13.22
N ARG A 224 -13.03 -1.26 -13.31
CA ARG A 224 -14.41 -0.91 -12.91
C ARG A 224 -14.53 -0.57 -11.43
N HIS A 225 -13.86 -1.34 -10.56
CA HIS A 225 -13.84 -1.06 -9.12
C HIS A 225 -13.17 0.29 -8.81
N PHE A 226 -12.06 0.60 -9.46
CA PHE A 226 -11.38 1.88 -9.32
C PHE A 226 -12.23 3.07 -9.80
N ALA A 227 -13.16 2.86 -10.74
CA ALA A 227 -14.09 3.87 -11.24
C ALA A 227 -15.31 4.10 -10.33
N GLU A 228 -15.56 3.28 -9.30
CA GLU A 228 -16.66 3.44 -8.34
C GLU A 228 -16.51 4.76 -7.58
N GLU A 229 -17.58 5.57 -7.56
CA GLU A 229 -17.50 6.97 -7.09
C GLU A 229 -16.94 7.10 -5.66
N GLY A 230 -17.45 6.31 -4.72
CA GLY A 230 -17.01 6.37 -3.33
C GLY A 230 -15.53 5.99 -3.15
N TYR A 231 -15.10 4.93 -3.85
CA TYR A 231 -13.72 4.49 -3.85
C TYR A 231 -12.82 5.53 -4.53
N ALA A 232 -13.15 5.90 -5.77
CA ALA A 232 -12.34 6.84 -6.57
C ALA A 232 -12.11 8.17 -5.86
N LEU A 233 -13.16 8.72 -5.22
CA LEU A 233 -13.05 10.01 -4.54
C LEU A 233 -12.10 9.95 -3.35
N ALA A 234 -12.23 8.97 -2.46
CA ALA A 234 -11.33 8.84 -1.31
C ALA A 234 -9.91 8.58 -1.77
N PHE A 235 -9.74 7.63 -2.70
CA PHE A 235 -8.46 7.22 -3.25
C PHE A 235 -7.71 8.40 -3.86
N ALA A 236 -8.26 9.05 -4.88
CA ALA A 236 -7.60 10.15 -5.58
C ALA A 236 -7.36 11.40 -4.68
N ARG A 237 -8.32 11.73 -3.79
CA ARG A 237 -8.15 12.88 -2.87
C ARG A 237 -7.00 12.64 -1.90
N ILE A 238 -6.93 11.45 -1.30
CA ILE A 238 -5.91 11.12 -0.33
C ILE A 238 -4.54 11.03 -1.03
N GLU A 239 -4.44 10.30 -2.15
CA GLU A 239 -3.17 10.21 -2.88
C GLU A 239 -2.64 11.57 -3.29
N SER A 240 -3.44 12.38 -3.97
CA SER A 240 -3.01 13.72 -4.41
C SER A 240 -2.58 14.61 -3.24
N HIS A 241 -3.25 14.49 -2.08
CA HIS A 241 -2.87 15.20 -0.86
C HIS A 241 -1.47 14.77 -0.37
N TYR A 242 -1.19 13.48 -0.32
CA TYR A 242 0.13 13.00 0.08
C TYR A 242 1.20 13.40 -0.94
N PHE A 243 0.90 13.35 -2.22
CA PHE A 243 1.89 13.60 -3.28
C PHE A 243 2.25 15.09 -3.41
N VAL A 244 1.30 16.02 -3.33
CA VAL A 244 1.62 17.45 -3.32
C VAL A 244 2.41 17.87 -2.06
N ASN A 245 2.21 17.15 -0.96
CA ASN A 245 2.92 17.37 0.31
C ASN A 245 4.17 16.47 0.46
N ARG A 246 4.64 15.80 -0.62
CA ARG A 246 5.84 14.94 -0.62
C ARG A 246 5.82 13.87 0.49
N GLY A 247 4.64 13.29 0.76
CA GLY A 247 4.45 12.33 1.83
C GLY A 247 4.73 12.86 3.24
N PHE A 248 4.83 14.18 3.39
CA PHE A 248 5.20 14.85 4.66
C PHE A 248 6.59 14.43 5.17
N PHE A 249 7.46 13.97 4.27
CA PHE A 249 8.86 13.64 4.57
C PHE A 249 9.72 14.91 4.61
N ARG A 250 10.79 14.89 5.42
CA ARG A 250 11.75 16.00 5.55
C ARG A 250 12.68 16.16 4.33
N ALA A 251 12.88 15.08 3.58
CA ALA A 251 13.72 15.02 2.39
C ALA A 251 13.13 14.04 1.37
N ASP A 252 13.41 14.26 0.10
CA ASP A 252 12.90 13.47 -1.03
C ASP A 252 13.29 11.97 -0.94
N ASP A 253 14.46 11.68 -0.40
CA ASP A 253 15.01 10.33 -0.25
C ASP A 253 15.08 9.86 1.21
N GLN A 254 14.27 10.43 2.11
CA GLN A 254 14.31 10.17 3.55
C GLN A 254 14.31 8.68 3.89
N LEU A 255 13.43 7.89 3.30
CA LEU A 255 13.29 6.46 3.60
C LEU A 255 14.56 5.67 3.20
N LEU A 256 15.27 6.08 2.16
CA LEU A 256 16.54 5.47 1.80
C LEU A 256 17.69 5.92 2.72
N GLN A 257 17.70 7.18 3.14
CA GLN A 257 18.68 7.71 4.10
C GLN A 257 18.55 7.02 5.47
N ASP A 258 17.30 6.81 5.92
CA ASP A 258 17.00 6.21 7.22
C ASP A 258 16.99 4.67 7.22
N ALA A 259 17.13 4.01 6.05
CA ALA A 259 17.12 2.55 5.91
C ALA A 259 18.18 1.83 6.76
N HIS A 260 19.25 2.52 7.16
CA HIS A 260 20.25 1.99 8.09
C HIS A 260 19.65 1.60 9.47
N ARG A 261 18.49 2.14 9.84
CA ARG A 261 17.77 1.80 11.07
C ARG A 261 17.09 0.43 11.00
N LEU A 262 16.91 -0.11 9.79
CA LEU A 262 16.25 -1.40 9.54
C LEU A 262 17.19 -2.61 9.71
N ARG A 263 18.51 -2.41 9.85
CA ARG A 263 19.55 -3.47 9.80
C ARG A 263 19.31 -4.64 10.75
N ALA A 264 18.70 -4.40 11.91
CA ALA A 264 18.39 -5.46 12.87
C ALA A 264 17.02 -6.15 12.61
N ILE A 265 16.27 -5.70 11.62
CA ILE A 265 14.95 -6.24 11.28
C ILE A 265 15.11 -7.23 10.13
N PRO A 266 14.73 -8.51 10.29
CA PRO A 266 14.69 -9.44 9.17
C PRO A 266 13.73 -8.93 8.09
N GLY A 267 14.18 -8.85 6.83
CA GLY A 267 13.39 -8.25 5.76
C GLY A 267 13.32 -9.08 4.48
N VAL A 268 12.18 -8.99 3.79
CA VAL A 268 11.98 -9.51 2.44
C VAL A 268 11.32 -8.44 1.58
N ILE A 269 11.92 -8.18 0.42
CA ILE A 269 11.41 -7.27 -0.59
C ILE A 269 10.97 -8.13 -1.78
N VAL A 270 9.69 -8.06 -2.16
CA VAL A 270 9.13 -8.73 -3.35
C VAL A 270 8.74 -7.69 -4.39
N HIS A 271 9.20 -7.83 -5.63
CA HIS A 271 8.92 -6.83 -6.66
C HIS A 271 8.78 -7.46 -8.04
N GLY A 272 7.78 -7.03 -8.82
CA GLY A 272 7.60 -7.46 -10.20
C GLY A 272 8.64 -6.84 -11.13
N ARG A 273 9.19 -7.63 -12.06
CA ARG A 273 10.16 -7.12 -13.06
C ARG A 273 9.55 -6.02 -13.93
N TYR A 274 8.28 -6.16 -14.27
CA TYR A 274 7.56 -5.27 -15.17
C TYR A 274 6.59 -4.36 -14.41
N ASP A 275 6.91 -4.04 -13.15
CA ASP A 275 6.18 -3.05 -12.37
C ASP A 275 6.37 -1.67 -13.01
N VAL A 276 5.30 -1.15 -13.62
CA VAL A 276 5.31 0.15 -14.30
C VAL A 276 4.80 1.28 -13.40
N VAL A 277 4.13 0.93 -12.29
CA VAL A 277 3.65 1.90 -11.28
C VAL A 277 4.83 2.38 -10.43
N THR A 278 5.54 1.41 -9.87
CA THR A 278 6.77 1.64 -9.09
C THR A 278 7.91 0.85 -9.71
N PRO A 279 8.67 1.40 -10.66
CA PRO A 279 9.67 0.65 -11.41
C PRO A 279 10.65 -0.13 -10.52
N VAL A 280 11.00 -1.34 -10.93
CA VAL A 280 11.84 -2.29 -10.16
C VAL A 280 13.17 -1.69 -9.68
N LYS A 281 13.66 -0.64 -10.36
CA LYS A 281 14.84 0.12 -9.91
C LYS A 281 14.71 0.59 -8.45
N ILE A 282 13.50 0.98 -8.02
CA ILE A 282 13.23 1.47 -6.65
C ILE A 282 13.52 0.36 -5.62
N ALA A 283 13.14 -0.88 -5.92
CA ALA A 283 13.44 -2.02 -5.05
C ALA A 283 14.95 -2.32 -4.97
N PHE A 284 15.69 -2.12 -6.05
CA PHE A 284 17.15 -2.23 -6.03
C PHE A 284 17.80 -1.08 -5.24
N ASP A 285 17.24 0.13 -5.29
CA ASP A 285 17.73 1.26 -4.51
C ASP A 285 17.55 0.96 -3.00
N LEU A 286 16.38 0.47 -2.60
CA LEU A 286 16.12 0.07 -1.21
C LEU A 286 17.01 -1.10 -0.78
N ALA A 287 17.18 -2.13 -1.60
CA ALA A 287 18.04 -3.27 -1.27
C ALA A 287 19.51 -2.88 -1.10
N ARG A 288 19.99 -1.85 -1.79
CA ARG A 288 21.32 -1.27 -1.57
C ARG A 288 21.42 -0.52 -0.25
N ALA A 289 20.37 0.21 0.12
CA ALA A 289 20.31 0.96 1.38
C ALA A 289 20.07 0.05 2.61
N TRP A 290 19.41 -1.10 2.40
CA TRP A 290 19.11 -2.10 3.41
C TRP A 290 19.57 -3.50 2.95
N PRO A 291 20.90 -3.77 2.96
CA PRO A 291 21.49 -5.00 2.39
C PRO A 291 21.16 -6.28 3.17
N GLU A 292 20.63 -6.17 4.39
CA GLU A 292 20.17 -7.31 5.18
C GLU A 292 18.83 -7.85 4.70
N ALA A 293 18.06 -7.09 3.91
CA ALA A 293 16.82 -7.55 3.30
C ALA A 293 17.07 -8.46 2.10
N LYS A 294 16.23 -9.48 1.96
CA LYS A 294 16.26 -10.41 0.81
C LYS A 294 15.40 -9.85 -0.34
N LEU A 295 16.04 -9.33 -1.39
CA LEU A 295 15.33 -8.91 -2.60
C LEU A 295 14.94 -10.12 -3.45
N ARG A 296 13.67 -10.21 -3.83
CA ARG A 296 13.07 -11.20 -4.72
C ARG A 296 12.37 -10.50 -5.87
N VAL A 297 12.98 -10.56 -7.06
CA VAL A 297 12.40 -10.01 -8.28
C VAL A 297 11.63 -11.10 -9.01
N VAL A 298 10.33 -10.90 -9.20
CA VAL A 298 9.45 -11.82 -9.91
C VAL A 298 9.51 -11.51 -11.40
N ALA A 299 10.05 -12.43 -12.19
CA ALA A 299 10.45 -12.20 -13.58
C ALA A 299 9.27 -11.96 -14.54
N ASP A 300 8.08 -12.42 -14.20
CA ASP A 300 6.86 -12.44 -15.01
C ASP A 300 5.69 -11.69 -14.34
N ALA A 301 5.98 -10.65 -13.56
CA ALA A 301 4.97 -9.90 -12.82
C ALA A 301 5.15 -8.38 -12.96
N GLY A 302 4.02 -7.67 -12.84
CA GLY A 302 3.89 -6.22 -12.70
C GLY A 302 3.73 -5.79 -11.24
N HIS A 303 2.85 -4.80 -11.00
CA HIS A 303 2.62 -4.22 -9.68
C HIS A 303 1.59 -5.00 -8.83
N ALA A 304 0.63 -5.71 -9.46
CA ALA A 304 -0.50 -6.26 -8.73
C ALA A 304 -0.09 -7.34 -7.71
N VAL A 305 -0.58 -7.18 -6.47
CA VAL A 305 -0.32 -8.14 -5.39
C VAL A 305 -0.93 -9.54 -5.67
N SER A 306 -1.96 -9.59 -6.52
CA SER A 306 -2.67 -10.83 -6.92
C SER A 306 -1.99 -11.62 -8.04
N GLU A 307 -0.92 -11.12 -8.64
CA GLU A 307 -0.22 -11.85 -9.70
C GLU A 307 0.45 -13.12 -9.15
N PRO A 308 0.34 -14.26 -9.85
CA PRO A 308 0.72 -15.57 -9.32
C PRO A 308 2.14 -15.64 -8.75
N GLY A 309 3.11 -15.02 -9.46
CA GLY A 309 4.50 -14.97 -9.01
C GLY A 309 4.68 -14.15 -7.73
N ILE A 310 4.00 -13.02 -7.63
CA ILE A 310 4.00 -12.16 -6.43
C ILE A 310 3.37 -12.90 -5.25
N VAL A 311 2.22 -13.54 -5.45
CA VAL A 311 1.55 -14.35 -4.42
C VAL A 311 2.48 -15.43 -3.87
N ARG A 312 3.13 -16.22 -4.76
CA ARG A 312 4.05 -17.28 -4.34
C ARG A 312 5.17 -16.77 -3.44
N GLU A 313 5.82 -15.66 -3.86
CA GLU A 313 6.93 -15.09 -3.11
C GLU A 313 6.51 -14.48 -1.77
N LEU A 314 5.34 -13.81 -1.72
CA LEU A 314 4.80 -13.24 -0.49
C LEU A 314 4.40 -14.32 0.51
N VAL A 315 3.69 -15.37 0.07
CA VAL A 315 3.33 -16.51 0.93
C VAL A 315 4.57 -17.29 1.40
N ALA A 316 5.57 -17.45 0.53
CA ALA A 316 6.85 -18.06 0.94
C ALA A 316 7.58 -17.19 1.98
N ALA A 317 7.51 -15.86 1.85
CA ALA A 317 8.09 -14.94 2.82
C ALA A 317 7.37 -15.06 4.18
N THR A 318 6.04 -14.98 4.23
CA THR A 318 5.29 -15.10 5.49
C THR A 318 5.52 -16.44 6.18
N ARG A 319 5.58 -17.56 5.43
CA ARG A 319 5.96 -18.89 5.97
C ARG A 319 7.35 -18.88 6.62
N GLY A 320 8.30 -18.22 5.99
CA GLY A 320 9.68 -18.12 6.50
C GLY A 320 9.80 -17.38 7.84
N PHE A 321 8.82 -16.55 8.19
CA PHE A 321 8.81 -15.79 9.44
C PHE A 321 8.07 -16.49 10.61
N VAL A 322 7.33 -17.58 10.36
CA VAL A 322 6.54 -18.26 11.40
C VAL A 322 7.40 -18.71 12.58
N GLY A 323 8.59 -19.25 12.32
CA GLY A 323 9.48 -19.80 13.37
C GLY A 323 10.50 -18.79 13.90
N GLN A 324 10.46 -17.53 13.49
CA GLN A 324 11.37 -16.50 13.99
C GLN A 324 10.74 -15.80 15.21
N PRO A 325 11.54 -15.42 16.21
CA PRO A 325 11.05 -14.74 17.42
C PRO A 325 10.49 -13.35 17.14
#